data_f97c59b9e08a818a1625fb09f11a8c9e
#
_entry.id   f97c59b9e08a818a1625fb09f11a8c9e
#
_cell.length_a   1.000
_cell.length_b   1.000
_cell.length_c   1.000
_cell.angle_alpha   90.00
_cell.angle_beta   90.00
_cell.angle_gamma   90.00
#
_symmetry.space_group_name_H-M   'P 1'
#
loop_
_entity.id
_entity.type
_entity.pdbx_description
1 polymer ?
#
loop_
_entity_poly.entity_id
_entity_poly.type
_entity_poly.pdbx_seq_one_letter_code
_entity_poly.pdbx_strand_id
1 'polypeptide(L)'
;MVVSMGLVQPAAAKELALLEPADTRIVLDLRRREIAVVRAGQRWGPWPVAIGDPQTPTPQGTFSILSKRINPVYLSTKGGKPRKLVGPTSPIGDRYIGFHRGDRGEFGIHGTP
;
A
#
# COMPACT_ATOMS: atom_id res chain seq x y z
N MET A 1 -8.44 -2.80 -4.98
CA MET A 1 -7.33 -2.26 -4.18
C MET A 1 -7.06 -3.19 -3.00
N VAL A 2 -5.82 -3.35 -2.64
CA VAL A 2 -5.39 -4.29 -1.61
C VAL A 2 -4.51 -3.58 -0.60
N VAL A 3 -4.68 -3.91 0.68
CA VAL A 3 -3.76 -3.50 1.74
C VAL A 3 -3.05 -4.76 2.24
N SER A 4 -1.74 -4.82 2.04
CA SER A 4 -0.96 -5.99 2.45
C SER A 4 0.42 -5.60 2.91
N MET A 5 1.08 -6.53 3.60
CA MET A 5 2.50 -6.44 3.93
C MET A 5 3.31 -7.20 2.88
N GLY A 6 4.39 -6.63 2.43
CA GLY A 6 5.23 -7.27 1.43
C GLY A 6 6.65 -6.74 1.41
N LEU A 7 7.46 -7.37 0.58
CA LEU A 7 8.86 -7.00 0.38
C LEU A 7 8.95 -6.03 -0.81
N VAL A 8 8.75 -4.75 -0.52
CA VAL A 8 8.83 -3.68 -1.50
C VAL A 8 10.11 -2.89 -1.26
N GLN A 9 10.82 -2.53 -2.32
CA GLN A 9 12.05 -1.74 -2.18
C GLN A 9 11.73 -0.38 -1.55
N PRO A 10 12.61 0.11 -0.65
CA PRO A 10 12.41 1.42 -0.04
C PRO A 10 12.31 2.53 -1.09
N ALA A 11 11.49 3.54 -0.79
CA ALA A 11 11.38 4.71 -1.65
C ALA A 11 12.67 5.52 -1.62
N ALA A 12 13.03 6.11 -2.75
CA ALA A 12 14.10 7.10 -2.80
C ALA A 12 13.67 8.34 -2.00
N ALA A 13 14.65 9.07 -1.42
CA ALA A 13 14.35 10.26 -0.62
C ALA A 13 13.54 11.30 -1.40
N LYS A 14 13.81 11.45 -2.69
CA LYS A 14 13.06 12.39 -3.55
C LYS A 14 11.59 12.03 -3.73
N GLU A 15 11.23 10.76 -3.60
CA GLU A 15 9.82 10.32 -3.68
C GLU A 15 9.04 10.79 -2.46
N LEU A 16 9.68 10.82 -1.30
CA LEU A 16 9.04 11.29 -0.08
C LEU A 16 8.72 12.77 -0.09
N ALA A 17 9.38 13.55 -0.96
CA ALA A 17 9.08 14.96 -1.13
C ALA A 17 7.77 15.21 -1.88
N LEU A 18 7.20 14.20 -2.55
CA LEU A 18 5.93 14.30 -3.27
C LEU A 18 4.76 13.92 -2.35
N LEU A 19 4.70 14.55 -1.19
CA LEU A 19 3.65 14.28 -0.22
C LEU A 19 2.32 14.87 -0.68
N GLU A 20 1.23 14.18 -0.33
CA GLU A 20 -0.12 14.69 -0.54
C GLU A 20 -0.35 15.95 0.30
N PRO A 21 -1.27 16.82 -0.12
CA PRO A 21 -1.68 17.96 0.73
C PRO A 21 -2.13 17.49 2.10
N ALA A 22 -1.87 18.29 3.13
CA ALA A 22 -2.16 17.93 4.51
C ALA A 22 -3.63 17.64 4.77
N ASP A 23 -4.54 18.18 3.96
CA ASP A 23 -5.98 17.96 4.06
C ASP A 23 -6.47 16.68 3.34
N THR A 24 -5.57 15.93 2.75
CA THR A 24 -5.90 14.67 2.08
C THR A 24 -5.68 13.51 3.03
N ARG A 25 -6.68 12.66 3.17
CA ARG A 25 -6.63 11.47 4.02
C ARG A 25 -7.20 10.26 3.31
N ILE A 26 -6.59 9.11 3.58
CA ILE A 26 -7.14 7.82 3.18
C ILE A 26 -7.77 7.20 4.43
N VAL A 27 -9.02 6.81 4.32
CA VAL A 27 -9.75 6.18 5.42
C VAL A 27 -9.98 4.71 5.07
N LEU A 28 -9.35 3.83 5.84
CA LEU A 28 -9.47 2.40 5.67
C LEU A 28 -10.35 1.83 6.78
N ASP A 29 -11.50 1.31 6.42
CA ASP A 29 -12.41 0.64 7.34
C ASP A 29 -12.16 -0.87 7.25
N LEU A 30 -11.43 -1.40 8.22
CA LEU A 30 -11.06 -2.81 8.23
C LEU A 30 -12.25 -3.72 8.45
N ARG A 31 -13.22 -3.28 9.20
CA ARG A 31 -14.41 -4.07 9.50
C ARG A 31 -15.29 -4.25 8.26
N ARG A 32 -15.50 -3.16 7.51
CA ARG A 32 -16.29 -3.18 6.30
C ARG A 32 -15.50 -3.55 5.06
N ARG A 33 -14.17 -3.57 5.17
CA ARG A 33 -13.26 -3.79 4.04
C ARG A 33 -13.54 -2.81 2.92
N GLU A 34 -13.52 -1.55 3.30
CA GLU A 34 -13.75 -0.44 2.40
C GLU A 34 -12.66 0.60 2.58
N ILE A 35 -12.35 1.31 1.51
CA ILE A 35 -11.39 2.40 1.53
C ILE A 35 -12.01 3.62 0.86
N ALA A 36 -11.74 4.79 1.42
CA ALA A 36 -12.21 6.05 0.89
C ALA A 36 -11.10 7.09 0.94
N VAL A 37 -11.23 8.12 0.12
CA VAL A 37 -10.33 9.28 0.13
C VAL A 37 -11.13 10.51 0.51
N VAL A 38 -10.61 11.27 1.47
CA VAL A 38 -11.20 12.54 1.89
C VAL A 38 -10.19 13.64 1.60
N ARG A 39 -10.60 14.64 0.85
CA ARG A 39 -9.78 15.77 0.48
C ARG A 39 -10.61 17.04 0.46
N ALA A 40 -10.12 18.07 1.16
CA ALA A 40 -10.79 19.37 1.23
C ALA A 40 -12.29 19.24 1.58
N GLY A 41 -12.63 18.34 2.50
CA GLY A 41 -14.01 18.11 2.93
C GLY A 41 -14.85 17.25 1.99
N GLN A 42 -14.32 16.87 0.83
CA GLN A 42 -15.01 15.98 -0.10
C GLN A 42 -14.54 14.54 0.09
N ARG A 43 -15.46 13.59 -0.13
CA ARG A 43 -15.20 12.17 0.00
C ARG A 43 -15.41 11.45 -1.32
N TRP A 44 -14.43 10.63 -1.69
CA TRP A 44 -14.50 9.72 -2.82
C TRP A 44 -14.52 8.29 -2.33
N GLY A 45 -15.30 7.45 -2.99
CA GLY A 45 -15.57 6.10 -2.55
C GLY A 45 -16.83 6.02 -1.70
N PRO A 46 -16.97 4.97 -0.86
CA PRO A 46 -15.96 3.94 -0.60
C PRO A 46 -15.81 2.94 -1.75
N TRP A 47 -14.64 2.31 -1.80
CA TRP A 47 -14.36 1.21 -2.70
C TRP A 47 -14.05 -0.04 -1.89
N PRO A 48 -14.38 -1.23 -2.41
CA PRO A 48 -13.98 -2.47 -1.73
C PRO A 48 -12.47 -2.62 -1.70
N VAL A 49 -11.96 -3.21 -0.63
CA VAL A 49 -10.53 -3.46 -0.45
C VAL A 49 -10.34 -4.81 0.22
N ALA A 50 -9.30 -5.54 -0.20
CA ALA A 50 -8.84 -6.72 0.53
C ALA A 50 -7.82 -6.29 1.58
N ILE A 51 -7.86 -6.91 2.73
CA ILE A 51 -6.99 -6.58 3.86
C ILE A 51 -6.06 -7.74 4.20
N GLY A 52 -5.11 -7.52 5.12
CA GLY A 52 -4.17 -8.54 5.55
C GLY A 52 -4.84 -9.76 6.14
N ASP A 53 -4.16 -10.90 6.03
CA ASP A 53 -4.65 -12.14 6.59
C ASP A 53 -4.38 -12.21 8.11
N PRO A 54 -4.90 -13.24 8.82
CA PRO A 54 -4.71 -13.34 10.27
C PRO A 54 -3.25 -13.45 10.72
N GLN A 55 -2.33 -13.87 9.85
CA GLN A 55 -0.90 -13.99 10.18
C GLN A 55 -0.17 -12.67 10.02
N THR A 56 -0.66 -11.81 9.14
CA THR A 56 -0.10 -10.48 8.90
C THR A 56 -1.24 -9.46 8.90
N PRO A 57 -1.88 -9.26 10.06
CA PRO A 57 -3.05 -8.37 10.13
C PRO A 57 -2.67 -6.93 9.79
N THR A 58 -3.59 -6.25 9.11
CA THR A 58 -3.41 -4.84 8.81
C THR A 58 -3.37 -4.02 10.09
N PRO A 59 -2.34 -3.19 10.30
CA PRO A 59 -2.26 -2.39 11.53
C PRO A 59 -3.37 -1.35 11.61
N GLN A 60 -3.84 -1.11 12.82
CA GLN A 60 -4.85 -0.10 13.11
C GLN A 60 -4.19 1.16 13.67
N GLY A 61 -4.80 2.30 13.41
CA GLY A 61 -4.34 3.57 13.92
C GLY A 61 -4.24 4.62 12.82
N THR A 62 -3.49 5.68 13.11
CA THR A 62 -3.24 6.77 12.17
C THR A 62 -1.79 6.72 11.74
N PHE A 63 -1.57 6.74 10.43
CA PHE A 63 -0.25 6.61 9.85
C PHE A 63 -0.03 7.71 8.81
N SER A 64 1.23 8.07 8.62
CA SER A 64 1.63 8.93 7.52
C SER A 64 1.99 8.08 6.30
N ILE A 65 1.72 8.60 5.12
CA ILE A 65 2.18 7.97 3.88
C ILE A 65 3.71 8.07 3.84
N LEU A 66 4.36 6.94 3.71
CA LEU A 66 5.82 6.85 3.68
C LEU A 66 6.37 6.93 2.26
N SER A 67 5.65 6.40 1.29
CA SER A 67 6.08 6.38 -0.10
C SER A 67 4.91 6.23 -1.05
N LYS A 68 5.09 6.71 -2.27
CA LYS A 68 4.18 6.47 -3.40
C LYS A 68 5.05 6.06 -4.58
N ARG A 69 4.66 4.99 -5.27
CA ARG A 69 5.44 4.44 -6.36
C ARG A 69 4.60 4.09 -7.55
N ILE A 70 5.17 4.31 -8.71
CA ILE A 70 4.67 3.82 -9.99
C ILE A 70 5.56 2.63 -10.37
N ASN A 71 4.95 1.52 -10.77
CA ASN A 71 5.64 0.27 -11.09
C ASN A 71 6.58 -0.18 -9.96
N PRO A 72 6.04 -0.43 -8.76
CA PRO A 72 6.87 -0.87 -7.64
C PRO A 72 7.51 -2.21 -7.94
N VAL A 73 8.71 -2.42 -7.37
CA VAL A 73 9.41 -3.70 -7.47
C VAL A 73 8.96 -4.57 -6.30
N TYR A 74 8.34 -5.69 -6.61
CA TYR A 74 7.96 -6.69 -5.63
C TYR A 74 8.99 -7.81 -5.59
N LEU A 75 9.44 -8.16 -4.39
CA LEU A 75 10.37 -9.27 -4.18
C LEU A 75 9.58 -10.52 -3.83
N SER A 76 9.54 -11.45 -4.77
CA SER A 76 8.90 -12.75 -4.54
C SER A 76 9.93 -13.76 -4.08
N THR A 77 9.62 -14.44 -2.98
CA THR A 77 10.44 -15.57 -2.50
C THR A 77 9.78 -16.92 -2.81
N LYS A 78 8.69 -16.89 -3.56
CA LYS A 78 7.96 -18.09 -3.95
C LYS A 78 8.85 -18.98 -4.82
N GLY A 79 8.92 -20.26 -4.49
CA GLY A 79 9.78 -21.19 -5.20
C GLY A 79 11.22 -21.24 -4.71
N GLY A 80 11.54 -20.57 -3.60
CA GLY A 80 12.83 -20.66 -2.92
C GLY A 80 13.93 -19.73 -3.44
N LYS A 81 13.74 -19.09 -4.61
CA LYS A 81 14.69 -18.12 -5.16
C LYS A 81 14.05 -16.73 -5.20
N PRO A 82 14.72 -15.71 -4.65
CA PRO A 82 14.22 -14.34 -4.75
C PRO A 82 14.14 -13.90 -6.20
N ARG A 83 13.01 -13.32 -6.58
CA ARG A 83 12.80 -12.75 -7.92
C ARG A 83 12.18 -11.37 -7.79
N LYS A 84 12.58 -10.47 -8.67
CA LYS A 84 11.98 -9.14 -8.78
C LYS A 84 10.86 -9.19 -9.81
N LEU A 85 9.67 -8.75 -9.42
CA LEU A 85 8.50 -8.67 -10.30
C LEU A 85 8.08 -7.21 -10.43
N VAL A 86 7.86 -6.77 -11.65
CA VAL A 86 7.52 -5.38 -11.97
C VAL A 86 6.49 -5.36 -13.09
N GLY A 87 5.60 -4.38 -13.06
CA GLY A 87 4.69 -4.11 -14.15
C GLY A 87 3.34 -4.81 -14.01
N PRO A 88 2.60 -4.95 -15.14
CA PRO A 88 1.20 -5.36 -15.11
C PRO A 88 0.94 -6.74 -14.52
N THR A 89 1.93 -7.64 -14.57
CA THR A 89 1.80 -9.01 -14.04
C THR A 89 2.26 -9.13 -12.60
N SER A 90 2.76 -8.05 -12.00
CA SER A 90 3.18 -8.07 -10.60
C SER A 90 1.98 -8.27 -9.69
N PRO A 91 2.12 -9.07 -8.60
CA PRO A 91 1.04 -9.28 -7.64
C PRO A 91 0.51 -8.01 -7.00
N ILE A 92 1.33 -6.95 -6.94
CA ILE A 92 0.94 -5.69 -6.33
C ILE A 92 0.53 -4.62 -7.32
N GLY A 93 0.42 -4.99 -8.61
CA GLY A 93 -0.01 -4.05 -9.65
C GLY A 93 1.02 -2.97 -9.95
N ASP A 94 0.57 -1.88 -10.56
CA ASP A 94 1.44 -0.82 -11.06
C ASP A 94 1.45 0.45 -10.20
N ARG A 95 0.72 0.46 -9.09
CA ARG A 95 0.68 1.60 -8.16
C ARG A 95 0.77 1.10 -6.73
N TYR A 96 1.50 1.84 -5.89
CA TYR A 96 1.75 1.44 -4.51
C TYR A 96 1.85 2.66 -3.60
N ILE A 97 1.20 2.58 -2.44
CA ILE A 97 1.28 3.58 -1.38
C ILE A 97 1.70 2.86 -0.10
N GLY A 98 2.92 3.12 0.37
CA GLY A 98 3.42 2.55 1.63
C GLY A 98 3.06 3.43 2.81
N PHE A 99 2.61 2.84 3.92
CA PHE A 99 2.17 3.61 5.07
C PHE A 99 2.68 3.12 6.42
N HIS A 100 3.19 1.92 6.51
CA HIS A 100 3.70 1.41 7.78
C HIS A 100 4.82 0.39 7.54
N ARG A 101 5.91 0.55 8.26
CA ARG A 101 7.04 -0.39 8.18
C ARG A 101 7.08 -1.20 9.46
N GLY A 102 6.91 -2.52 9.33
CA GLY A 102 7.04 -3.47 10.42
C GLY A 102 8.31 -4.30 10.30
N ASP A 103 8.49 -5.24 11.22
CA ASP A 103 9.68 -6.09 11.28
C ASP A 103 9.85 -6.99 10.06
N ARG A 104 8.74 -7.39 9.45
CA ARG A 104 8.73 -8.35 8.33
C ARG A 104 8.61 -7.68 6.97
N GLY A 105 8.46 -6.38 6.91
CA GLY A 105 8.27 -5.66 5.67
C GLY A 105 7.37 -4.46 5.84
N GLU A 106 6.93 -3.90 4.72
CA GLU A 106 6.13 -2.70 4.68
C GLU A 106 4.68 -3.02 4.35
N PHE A 107 3.75 -2.38 5.06
CA PHE A 107 2.34 -2.39 4.69
C PHE A 107 2.07 -1.30 3.67
N GLY A 108 1.34 -1.66 2.63
CA GLY A 108 1.00 -0.74 1.57
C GLY A 108 -0.37 -1.00 0.98
N ILE A 109 -0.84 -0.01 0.27
CA ILE A 109 -2.08 -0.05 -0.52
C ILE A 109 -1.66 -0.16 -1.97
N HIS A 110 -2.17 -1.15 -2.67
CA HIS A 110 -1.76 -1.40 -4.05
C HIS A 110 -2.88 -2.04 -4.86
N GLY A 111 -2.68 -2.13 -6.16
CA GLY A 111 -3.59 -2.83 -7.03
C GLY A 111 -3.33 -4.33 -7.07
N THR A 112 -3.93 -4.97 -8.07
CA THR A 112 -3.73 -6.37 -8.43
C THR A 112 -3.35 -6.46 -9.90
N PRO A 113 -2.80 -7.59 -10.35
CA PRO A 113 -2.49 -7.76 -11.76
C PRO A 113 -3.72 -7.71 -12.65
#